data_1b78855800ac560dcd4256ae4ecffaea
#
_entry.id   1b78855800ac560dcd4256ae4ecffaea
#
_cell.length_a   1.000
_cell.length_b   1.000
_cell.length_c   1.000
_cell.angle_alpha   90.00
_cell.angle_beta   90.00
_cell.angle_gamma   90.00
#
_symmetry.space_group_name_H-M   'P 1'
#
loop_
_entity.id
_entity.type
_entity.pdbx_description
1 polymer ?
#
loop_
_entity_poly.entity_id
_entity_poly.type
_entity_poly.pdbx_seq_one_letter_code
_entity_poly.pdbx_strand_id
1 'polypeptide(L)'
;MRGKKRFENLLASLLWLMITGCAATLPELKGPLLPGEEIVTLGTRPGVTVRVLLITPNAVPKGTFIFFPGGEGYLVNTEDGQPKRLFIREFREQGFATAIVDVPSDQPYGMIGGDRFRRSEEHLEDVKKIIDFVYQRWPKPIYLIGHSAGATSAAYIAAVLKDHRIGGVVLTSAVGDGSLATVALHTITYPALFVHHREDPCTSFEAAYQQHRRLVSSPRVSFIEVLGGDQSIAIGCKPRDPRGLKSYEHGFSGKRREVVSAINDWIMGKPVPDRIGP
;
A
#
# COMPACT_ATOMS: atom_id res chain seq x y z
N MET A 1 28.74 58.40 -56.09
CA MET A 1 27.63 58.86 -55.21
C MET A 1 27.22 57.71 -54.30
N ARG A 2 27.29 57.94 -53.00
CA ARG A 2 27.27 56.90 -51.95
C ARG A 2 25.85 56.64 -51.51
N GLY A 3 25.34 55.38 -51.65
CA GLY A 3 24.08 54.90 -51.03
C GLY A 3 24.36 54.23 -49.71
N LYS A 4 23.83 54.79 -48.63
CA LYS A 4 23.85 54.18 -47.30
C LYS A 4 22.80 53.10 -47.18
N LYS A 5 23.20 51.84 -46.90
CA LYS A 5 22.31 50.78 -46.45
C LYS A 5 22.05 50.93 -44.97
N ARG A 6 20.80 51.11 -44.56
CA ARG A 6 20.34 51.01 -43.17
C ARG A 6 20.19 49.54 -42.80
N PHE A 7 20.85 49.11 -41.78
CA PHE A 7 20.59 47.84 -41.11
C PHE A 7 19.43 48.04 -40.12
N GLU A 8 18.32 47.41 -40.37
CA GLU A 8 17.25 47.30 -39.37
C GLU A 8 17.52 46.09 -38.49
N ASN A 9 17.78 46.38 -37.21
CA ASN A 9 17.89 45.37 -36.15
C ASN A 9 16.49 44.87 -35.80
N LEU A 10 16.13 43.65 -36.23
CA LEU A 10 14.99 42.90 -35.69
C LEU A 10 15.40 42.33 -34.31
N LEU A 11 14.98 42.98 -33.23
CA LEU A 11 14.95 42.39 -31.91
C LEU A 11 13.82 41.36 -31.85
N ALA A 12 14.16 40.09 -31.97
CA ALA A 12 13.27 38.99 -31.70
C ALA A 12 13.13 38.86 -30.19
N SER A 13 12.06 39.43 -29.63
CA SER A 13 11.65 39.21 -28.22
C SER A 13 11.16 37.78 -28.08
N LEU A 14 12.02 36.88 -27.55
CA LEU A 14 11.59 35.57 -27.07
C LEU A 14 10.74 35.79 -25.81
N LEU A 15 9.43 35.73 -26.00
CA LEU A 15 8.48 35.66 -24.89
C LEU A 15 8.56 34.26 -24.31
N TRP A 16 9.31 34.08 -23.22
CA TRP A 16 9.24 32.87 -22.40
C TRP A 16 7.87 32.85 -21.72
N LEU A 17 6.92 32.08 -22.27
CA LEU A 17 5.72 31.68 -21.55
C LEU A 17 6.18 30.76 -20.40
N MET A 18 6.31 31.30 -19.20
CA MET A 18 6.33 30.47 -18.01
C MET A 18 4.94 29.90 -17.84
N ILE A 19 4.75 28.67 -18.32
CA ILE A 19 3.59 27.88 -17.96
C ILE A 19 3.80 27.46 -16.49
N THR A 20 3.31 28.27 -15.57
CA THR A 20 3.14 27.87 -14.17
C THR A 20 1.95 26.90 -14.15
N GLY A 21 2.17 25.66 -14.62
CA GLY A 21 1.25 24.58 -14.33
C GLY A 21 1.23 24.40 -12.82
N CYS A 22 0.07 24.51 -12.18
CA CYS A 22 -0.10 24.05 -10.80
C CYS A 22 0.32 22.58 -10.78
N ALA A 23 1.55 22.31 -10.35
CA ALA A 23 1.99 20.95 -10.13
C ALA A 23 1.10 20.38 -9.01
N ALA A 24 0.34 19.35 -9.33
CA ALA A 24 -0.44 18.66 -8.32
C ALA A 24 0.53 18.11 -7.27
N THR A 25 0.23 18.37 -6.01
CA THR A 25 1.06 17.95 -4.87
C THR A 25 0.39 16.81 -4.12
N LEU A 26 1.19 15.96 -3.52
CA LEU A 26 0.67 14.92 -2.63
C LEU A 26 -0.07 15.55 -1.44
N PRO A 27 -1.13 14.88 -0.91
CA PRO A 27 -1.82 15.34 0.27
C PRO A 27 -0.86 15.62 1.43
N GLU A 28 -1.05 16.75 2.09
CA GLU A 28 -0.22 17.17 3.21
C GLU A 28 -0.54 16.39 4.48
N LEU A 29 0.49 16.05 5.23
CA LEU A 29 0.32 15.53 6.59
C LEU A 29 0.03 16.69 7.53
N LYS A 30 -1.15 16.68 8.17
CA LYS A 30 -1.59 17.72 9.11
C LYS A 30 -1.59 17.26 10.57
N GLY A 31 -1.64 15.97 10.80
CA GLY A 31 -1.70 15.41 12.15
C GLY A 31 -0.32 15.18 12.78
N PRO A 32 -0.24 15.18 14.12
CA PRO A 32 0.99 14.86 14.81
C PRO A 32 1.41 13.41 14.59
N LEU A 33 2.70 13.19 14.50
CA LEU A 33 3.28 11.86 14.60
C LEU A 33 3.22 11.38 16.05
N LEU A 34 2.90 10.10 16.23
CA LEU A 34 2.89 9.47 17.56
C LEU A 34 4.31 9.04 17.95
N PRO A 35 4.58 8.81 19.25
CA PRO A 35 5.87 8.30 19.68
C PRO A 35 6.27 7.01 18.94
N GLY A 36 7.48 7.01 18.37
CA GLY A 36 7.99 5.91 17.54
C GLY A 36 7.56 5.95 16.07
N GLU A 37 6.84 6.99 15.65
CA GLU A 37 6.55 7.27 14.25
C GLU A 37 7.55 8.29 13.66
N GLU A 38 7.96 8.05 12.42
CA GLU A 38 8.87 8.91 11.66
C GLU A 38 8.47 8.88 10.19
N ILE A 39 8.45 10.02 9.52
CA ILE A 39 8.31 10.06 8.06
C ILE A 39 9.68 10.26 7.43
N VAL A 40 10.02 9.36 6.52
CA VAL A 40 11.19 9.50 5.65
C VAL A 40 10.74 9.71 4.21
N THR A 41 11.53 10.48 3.47
CA THR A 41 11.33 10.67 2.02
C THR A 41 12.51 10.05 1.29
N LEU A 42 12.24 9.02 0.50
CA LEU A 42 13.24 8.26 -0.24
C LEU A 42 13.25 8.67 -1.71
N GLY A 43 14.42 8.98 -2.27
CA GLY A 43 14.59 9.02 -3.72
C GLY A 43 14.57 7.60 -4.28
N THR A 44 13.57 7.28 -5.08
CA THR A 44 13.37 5.90 -5.56
C THR A 44 13.70 5.73 -7.04
N ARG A 45 13.37 6.72 -7.85
CA ARG A 45 13.70 6.83 -9.28
C ARG A 45 14.24 8.22 -9.61
N PRO A 46 14.88 8.47 -10.75
CA PRO A 46 15.34 9.81 -11.11
C PRO A 46 14.21 10.85 -11.04
N GLY A 47 14.38 11.85 -10.16
CA GLY A 47 13.40 12.92 -9.94
C GLY A 47 12.13 12.49 -9.17
N VAL A 48 12.02 11.24 -8.73
CA VAL A 48 10.84 10.72 -8.02
C VAL A 48 11.19 10.37 -6.59
N THR A 49 10.29 10.74 -5.68
CA THR A 49 10.41 10.42 -4.25
C THR A 49 9.16 9.69 -3.75
N VAL A 50 9.34 8.87 -2.73
CA VAL A 50 8.25 8.22 -1.99
C VAL A 50 8.38 8.53 -0.51
N ARG A 51 7.30 9.02 0.10
CA ARG A 51 7.21 9.14 1.56
C ARG A 51 6.88 7.79 2.17
N VAL A 52 7.51 7.48 3.27
CA VAL A 52 7.26 6.26 4.04
C VAL A 52 7.08 6.63 5.50
N LEU A 53 5.96 6.27 6.10
CA LEU A 53 5.77 6.36 7.54
C LEU A 53 6.33 5.11 8.20
N LEU A 54 7.40 5.29 8.95
CA LEU A 54 8.02 4.24 9.75
C LEU A 54 7.43 4.23 11.15
N ILE A 55 7.10 3.05 11.65
CA ILE A 55 6.59 2.84 13.00
C ILE A 55 7.44 1.78 13.67
N THR A 56 8.17 2.20 14.69
CA THR A 56 9.10 1.36 15.42
C THR A 56 8.42 0.79 16.70
N PRO A 57 8.48 -0.51 16.97
CA PRO A 57 8.03 -1.08 18.22
C PRO A 57 8.99 -0.69 19.36
N ASN A 58 8.55 -0.90 20.61
CA ASN A 58 9.35 -0.55 21.80
C ASN A 58 10.56 -1.49 22.02
N ALA A 59 10.61 -2.62 21.33
CA ALA A 59 11.69 -3.60 21.40
C ALA A 59 12.29 -3.83 20.01
N VAL A 60 13.38 -4.62 19.94
CA VAL A 60 13.94 -5.03 18.65
C VAL A 60 12.88 -5.74 17.79
N PRO A 61 12.62 -5.29 16.57
CA PRO A 61 11.58 -5.86 15.73
C PRO A 61 11.80 -7.35 15.44
N LYS A 62 10.73 -8.14 15.48
CA LYS A 62 10.71 -9.55 15.07
C LYS A 62 10.77 -9.70 13.54
N GLY A 63 10.23 -8.72 12.85
CA GLY A 63 10.14 -8.58 11.41
C GLY A 63 9.64 -7.20 11.03
N THR A 64 9.56 -6.94 9.75
CA THR A 64 9.06 -5.64 9.25
C THR A 64 7.93 -5.85 8.25
N PHE A 65 6.87 -5.08 8.43
CA PHE A 65 5.80 -4.98 7.44
C PHE A 65 6.06 -3.81 6.49
N ILE A 66 6.02 -4.07 5.19
CA ILE A 66 5.82 -3.04 4.18
C ILE A 66 4.33 -3.06 3.85
N PHE A 67 3.63 -2.00 4.26
CA PHE A 67 2.18 -1.89 4.16
C PHE A 67 1.78 -0.99 3.01
N PHE A 68 0.96 -1.53 2.10
CA PHE A 68 0.38 -0.82 0.97
C PHE A 68 -1.08 -0.44 1.27
N PRO A 69 -1.38 0.87 1.42
CA PRO A 69 -2.73 1.33 1.71
C PRO A 69 -3.71 1.05 0.56
N GLY A 70 -4.97 0.88 0.92
CA GLY A 70 -6.08 0.81 -0.02
C GLY A 70 -6.44 2.17 -0.64
N GLY A 71 -7.47 2.17 -1.47
CA GLY A 71 -7.93 3.35 -2.17
C GLY A 71 -6.85 3.89 -3.11
N GLU A 72 -6.69 5.21 -3.15
CA GLU A 72 -5.68 5.92 -3.95
C GLU A 72 -4.23 5.57 -3.54
N GLY A 73 -4.03 4.95 -2.39
CA GLY A 73 -2.71 4.57 -1.91
C GLY A 73 -1.99 5.64 -1.10
N TYR A 74 -2.61 6.78 -0.83
CA TYR A 74 -2.00 7.82 -0.02
C TYR A 74 -1.72 7.34 1.41
N LEU A 75 -0.57 7.75 1.92
CA LEU A 75 -0.19 7.56 3.32
C LEU A 75 -1.16 8.25 4.28
N VAL A 76 -1.70 9.38 3.88
CA VAL A 76 -2.63 10.18 4.67
C VAL A 76 -4.05 10.06 4.17
N ASN A 77 -5.00 10.27 5.07
CA ASN A 77 -6.39 10.48 4.70
C ASN A 77 -6.54 11.86 4.01
N THR A 78 -7.17 11.89 2.85
CA THR A 78 -7.31 13.12 2.05
C THR A 78 -8.30 14.11 2.65
N GLU A 79 -9.19 13.67 3.55
CA GLU A 79 -10.18 14.53 4.18
C GLU A 79 -9.58 15.38 5.32
N ASP A 80 -8.77 14.78 6.19
CA ASP A 80 -8.25 15.40 7.40
C ASP A 80 -6.71 15.46 7.48
N GLY A 81 -6.00 14.87 6.51
CA GLY A 81 -4.54 14.83 6.47
C GLY A 81 -3.90 13.95 7.55
N GLN A 82 -4.68 13.15 8.27
CA GLN A 82 -4.15 12.25 9.28
C GLN A 82 -3.50 11.01 8.64
N PRO A 83 -2.39 10.48 9.21
CA PRO A 83 -1.82 9.23 8.74
C PRO A 83 -2.81 8.07 8.81
N LYS A 84 -2.85 7.25 7.75
CA LYS A 84 -3.63 6.02 7.74
C LYS A 84 -2.95 4.96 8.59
N ARG A 85 -3.48 4.71 9.78
CA ARG A 85 -2.92 3.80 10.78
C ARG A 85 -3.70 2.48 10.92
N LEU A 86 -4.27 1.97 9.82
CA LEU A 86 -4.99 0.70 9.84
C LEU A 86 -4.06 -0.44 10.29
N PHE A 87 -4.44 -1.19 11.31
CA PHE A 87 -3.67 -2.28 11.95
C PHE A 87 -2.34 -1.88 12.63
N ILE A 88 -1.93 -0.63 12.52
CA ILE A 88 -0.59 -0.20 12.91
C ILE A 88 -0.34 -0.38 14.40
N ARG A 89 -1.31 0.01 15.20
CA ARG A 89 -1.23 -0.14 16.65
C ARG A 89 -1.06 -1.61 17.05
N GLU A 90 -1.89 -2.44 16.47
CA GLU A 90 -1.92 -3.87 16.77
C GLU A 90 -0.62 -4.55 16.30
N PHE A 91 -0.07 -4.22 15.14
CA PHE A 91 1.21 -4.74 14.69
C PHE A 91 2.38 -4.30 15.57
N ARG A 92 2.38 -3.04 16.00
CA ARG A 92 3.39 -2.52 16.94
C ARG A 92 3.34 -3.26 18.28
N GLU A 93 2.14 -3.50 18.81
CA GLU A 93 1.92 -4.28 20.04
C GLU A 93 2.44 -5.72 19.91
N GLN A 94 2.37 -6.31 18.73
CA GLN A 94 2.94 -7.63 18.42
C GLN A 94 4.47 -7.63 18.19
N GLY A 95 5.12 -6.47 18.23
CA GLY A 95 6.57 -6.34 18.11
C GLY A 95 7.11 -6.30 16.68
N PHE A 96 6.32 -5.84 15.72
CA PHE A 96 6.77 -5.61 14.34
C PHE A 96 7.02 -4.13 14.06
N ALA A 97 8.07 -3.85 13.30
CA ALA A 97 8.21 -2.57 12.64
C ALA A 97 7.26 -2.50 11.44
N THR A 98 6.80 -1.30 11.10
CA THR A 98 5.93 -1.11 9.93
C THR A 98 6.41 0.08 9.12
N ALA A 99 6.46 -0.10 7.80
CA ALA A 99 6.73 0.93 6.81
C ALA A 99 5.46 1.10 5.95
N ILE A 100 4.69 2.16 6.15
CA ILE A 100 3.52 2.46 5.33
C ILE A 100 3.97 3.28 4.14
N VAL A 101 3.74 2.75 2.95
CA VAL A 101 4.19 3.34 1.68
C VAL A 101 3.16 4.33 1.16
N ASP A 102 3.61 5.54 0.85
CA ASP A 102 2.80 6.53 0.14
C ASP A 102 2.84 6.30 -1.37
N VAL A 103 2.02 7.04 -2.10
CA VAL A 103 2.14 7.14 -3.55
C VAL A 103 3.41 7.90 -3.92
N PRO A 104 4.07 7.58 -5.04
CA PRO A 104 5.23 8.34 -5.51
C PRO A 104 4.87 9.78 -5.89
N SER A 105 5.85 10.67 -5.86
CA SER A 105 5.66 12.09 -6.17
C SER A 105 5.17 12.37 -7.60
N ASP A 106 5.39 11.44 -8.54
CA ASP A 106 4.89 11.50 -9.91
C ASP A 106 3.47 10.92 -10.08
N GLN A 107 2.84 10.48 -8.99
CA GLN A 107 1.45 10.00 -8.95
C GLN A 107 0.56 10.89 -8.05
N PRO A 108 0.51 12.21 -8.26
CA PRO A 108 -0.14 13.14 -7.34
C PRO A 108 -1.66 12.96 -7.25
N TYR A 109 -2.27 12.27 -8.18
CA TYR A 109 -3.70 11.93 -8.18
C TYR A 109 -3.97 10.54 -7.59
N GLY A 110 -2.96 9.90 -7.01
CA GLY A 110 -3.06 8.56 -6.45
C GLY A 110 -2.97 7.44 -7.49
N MET A 111 -3.06 6.21 -7.00
CA MET A 111 -2.95 5.00 -7.79
C MET A 111 -4.32 4.35 -8.11
N ILE A 112 -5.42 5.12 -7.98
CA ILE A 112 -6.77 4.71 -8.42
C ILE A 112 -6.97 5.12 -9.88
N GLY A 113 -7.76 4.33 -10.57
CA GLY A 113 -8.19 4.63 -11.94
C GLY A 113 -7.54 3.76 -12.98
N GLY A 114 -6.99 2.69 -12.56
CA GLY A 114 -6.46 1.71 -13.48
C GLY A 114 -5.41 0.83 -12.91
N ASP A 115 -5.21 0.77 -11.61
CA ASP A 115 -4.28 -0.16 -10.96
C ASP A 115 -2.99 -0.49 -11.76
N ARG A 116 -2.82 0.22 -12.91
CA ARG A 116 -1.69 0.01 -13.83
C ARG A 116 -0.39 0.31 -13.12
N PHE A 117 -0.37 1.42 -12.36
CA PHE A 117 0.83 1.79 -11.62
C PHE A 117 1.17 0.75 -10.56
N ARG A 118 0.17 0.22 -9.81
CA ARG A 118 0.41 -0.84 -8.81
C ARG A 118 1.03 -2.12 -9.38
N ARG A 119 0.99 -2.29 -10.72
CA ARG A 119 1.52 -3.43 -11.48
C ARG A 119 2.56 -3.00 -12.51
N SER A 120 3.22 -1.88 -12.30
CA SER A 120 4.24 -1.36 -13.21
C SER A 120 5.66 -1.64 -12.73
N GLU A 121 6.60 -1.54 -13.65
CA GLU A 121 8.02 -1.64 -13.33
C GLU A 121 8.49 -0.48 -12.44
N GLU A 122 7.92 0.71 -12.64
CA GLU A 122 8.20 1.90 -11.83
C GLU A 122 7.81 1.67 -10.37
N HIS A 123 6.65 1.07 -10.11
CA HIS A 123 6.25 0.69 -8.76
C HIS A 123 7.18 -0.37 -8.16
N LEU A 124 7.61 -1.34 -8.97
CA LEU A 124 8.59 -2.34 -8.54
C LEU A 124 9.93 -1.70 -8.15
N GLU A 125 10.42 -0.73 -8.94
CA GLU A 125 11.66 -0.01 -8.63
C GLU A 125 11.54 0.78 -7.33
N ASP A 126 10.43 1.50 -7.15
CA ASP A 126 10.16 2.23 -5.90
C ASP A 126 10.19 1.28 -4.69
N VAL A 127 9.50 0.15 -4.79
CA VAL A 127 9.41 -0.80 -3.68
C VAL A 127 10.76 -1.49 -3.40
N LYS A 128 11.58 -1.78 -4.40
CA LYS A 128 12.95 -2.30 -4.18
C LYS A 128 13.78 -1.35 -3.33
N LYS A 129 13.72 -0.04 -3.58
CA LYS A 129 14.42 0.96 -2.78
C LYS A 129 13.90 1.02 -1.34
N ILE A 130 12.60 0.86 -1.17
CA ILE A 130 11.99 0.79 0.17
C ILE A 130 12.43 -0.48 0.90
N ILE A 131 12.46 -1.64 0.24
CA ILE A 131 12.96 -2.90 0.80
C ILE A 131 14.43 -2.74 1.25
N ASP A 132 15.28 -2.16 0.42
CA ASP A 132 16.70 -1.93 0.74
C ASP A 132 16.83 -1.05 1.97
N PHE A 133 16.12 0.08 2.02
CA PHE A 133 16.13 1.01 3.13
C PHE A 133 15.64 0.37 4.44
N VAL A 134 14.50 -0.32 4.38
CA VAL A 134 13.88 -0.98 5.54
C VAL A 134 14.78 -2.09 6.08
N TYR A 135 15.39 -2.89 5.20
CA TYR A 135 16.28 -3.97 5.61
C TYR A 135 17.58 -3.46 6.20
N GLN A 136 18.14 -2.36 5.69
CA GLN A 136 19.30 -1.71 6.30
C GLN A 136 19.00 -1.23 7.72
N ARG A 137 17.81 -0.69 7.94
CA ARG A 137 17.39 -0.20 9.26
C ARG A 137 17.08 -1.33 10.24
N TRP A 138 16.40 -2.37 9.76
CA TRP A 138 16.02 -3.56 10.52
C TRP A 138 16.30 -4.82 9.70
N PRO A 139 17.46 -5.47 9.89
CA PRO A 139 17.85 -6.67 9.14
C PRO A 139 17.05 -7.89 9.62
N LYS A 140 15.76 -7.89 9.36
CA LYS A 140 14.77 -8.91 9.73
C LYS A 140 13.91 -9.27 8.51
N PRO A 141 13.26 -10.44 8.50
CA PRO A 141 12.34 -10.79 7.42
C PRO A 141 11.30 -9.69 7.17
N ILE A 142 11.04 -9.42 5.90
CA ILE A 142 10.07 -8.43 5.44
C ILE A 142 8.81 -9.16 4.98
N TYR A 143 7.66 -8.69 5.42
CA TYR A 143 6.36 -9.19 5.00
C TYR A 143 5.62 -8.09 4.23
N LEU A 144 5.20 -8.40 3.01
CA LEU A 144 4.42 -7.47 2.20
C LEU A 144 2.95 -7.57 2.62
N ILE A 145 2.37 -6.48 3.06
CA ILE A 145 0.94 -6.45 3.42
C ILE A 145 0.22 -5.47 2.52
N GLY A 146 -0.84 -5.91 1.88
CA GLY A 146 -1.73 -5.07 1.11
C GLY A 146 -3.16 -5.12 1.64
N HIS A 147 -3.77 -3.94 1.81
CA HIS A 147 -5.18 -3.83 2.18
C HIS A 147 -6.00 -3.28 1.02
N SER A 148 -7.16 -3.90 0.75
CA SER A 148 -8.07 -3.46 -0.32
C SER A 148 -7.34 -3.37 -1.68
N ALA A 149 -7.37 -2.24 -2.37
CA ALA A 149 -6.60 -2.01 -3.59
C ALA A 149 -5.07 -2.17 -3.39
N GLY A 150 -4.55 -1.94 -2.17
CA GLY A 150 -3.14 -2.18 -1.83
C GLY A 150 -2.72 -3.65 -1.93
N ALA A 151 -3.67 -4.59 -1.85
CA ALA A 151 -3.41 -6.00 -2.06
C ALA A 151 -2.83 -6.28 -3.46
N THR A 152 -3.20 -5.49 -4.47
CA THR A 152 -2.63 -5.58 -5.81
C THR A 152 -1.12 -5.25 -5.82
N SER A 153 -0.70 -4.21 -5.09
CA SER A 153 0.72 -3.87 -4.95
C SER A 153 1.50 -5.01 -4.30
N ALA A 154 1.04 -5.47 -3.12
CA ALA A 154 1.71 -6.54 -2.39
C ALA A 154 1.81 -7.82 -3.22
N ALA A 155 0.72 -8.23 -3.88
CA ALA A 155 0.67 -9.42 -4.70
C ALA A 155 1.54 -9.31 -5.96
N TYR A 156 1.52 -8.16 -6.64
CA TYR A 156 2.36 -7.93 -7.82
C TYR A 156 3.84 -8.01 -7.47
N ILE A 157 4.26 -7.30 -6.44
CA ILE A 157 5.66 -7.34 -5.97
C ILE A 157 6.06 -8.78 -5.61
N ALA A 158 5.22 -9.51 -4.87
CA ALA A 158 5.49 -10.91 -4.52
C ALA A 158 5.55 -11.85 -5.74
N ALA A 159 4.79 -11.55 -6.81
CA ALA A 159 4.77 -12.35 -8.03
C ALA A 159 6.04 -12.16 -8.88
N VAL A 160 6.54 -10.91 -8.97
CA VAL A 160 7.64 -10.57 -9.89
C VAL A 160 9.01 -10.49 -9.21
N LEU A 161 9.07 -10.09 -7.94
CA LEU A 161 10.33 -9.94 -7.20
C LEU A 161 10.71 -11.25 -6.52
N LYS A 162 11.93 -11.72 -6.80
CA LYS A 162 12.56 -12.86 -6.11
C LYS A 162 13.64 -12.32 -5.17
N ASP A 163 13.26 -12.07 -3.91
CA ASP A 163 14.13 -11.47 -2.90
C ASP A 163 14.06 -12.31 -1.61
N HIS A 164 15.18 -12.84 -1.20
CA HIS A 164 15.29 -13.70 -0.01
C HIS A 164 14.93 -13.01 1.31
N ARG A 165 14.88 -11.68 1.32
CA ARG A 165 14.46 -10.88 2.50
C ARG A 165 12.95 -10.92 2.72
N ILE A 166 12.17 -11.29 1.69
CA ILE A 166 10.71 -11.38 1.77
C ILE A 166 10.33 -12.73 2.39
N GLY A 167 9.72 -12.68 3.57
CA GLY A 167 9.25 -13.84 4.32
C GLY A 167 7.83 -14.28 3.97
N GLY A 168 7.04 -13.43 3.32
CA GLY A 168 5.67 -13.77 2.95
C GLY A 168 4.84 -12.56 2.50
N VAL A 169 3.63 -12.84 2.01
CA VAL A 169 2.65 -11.84 1.57
C VAL A 169 1.31 -12.05 2.27
N VAL A 170 0.71 -10.94 2.74
CA VAL A 170 -0.58 -10.93 3.41
C VAL A 170 -1.52 -9.98 2.66
N LEU A 171 -2.67 -10.49 2.24
CA LEU A 171 -3.66 -9.77 1.45
C LEU A 171 -4.96 -9.67 2.26
N THR A 172 -5.28 -8.46 2.72
CA THR A 172 -6.44 -8.20 3.57
C THR A 172 -7.52 -7.46 2.79
N SER A 173 -8.77 -7.88 2.89
CA SER A 173 -9.93 -7.28 2.18
C SER A 173 -9.62 -7.01 0.69
N ALA A 174 -8.99 -7.97 0.04
CA ALA A 174 -8.45 -7.81 -1.31
C ALA A 174 -9.56 -7.62 -2.36
N VAL A 175 -9.32 -6.76 -3.36
CA VAL A 175 -10.23 -6.54 -4.50
C VAL A 175 -10.07 -7.68 -5.49
N GLY A 176 -10.75 -8.81 -5.21
CA GLY A 176 -10.57 -10.07 -5.93
C GLY A 176 -11.08 -10.07 -7.37
N ASP A 177 -12.10 -9.28 -7.67
CA ASP A 177 -12.73 -9.13 -9.00
C ASP A 177 -12.17 -7.95 -9.82
N GLY A 178 -11.20 -7.22 -9.26
CA GLY A 178 -10.55 -6.07 -9.89
C GLY A 178 -9.13 -6.38 -10.36
N SER A 179 -8.22 -5.48 -10.02
CA SER A 179 -6.81 -5.52 -10.43
C SER A 179 -6.05 -6.74 -9.92
N LEU A 180 -6.41 -7.30 -8.77
CA LEU A 180 -5.80 -8.53 -8.26
C LEU A 180 -6.02 -9.71 -9.21
N ALA A 181 -7.17 -9.78 -9.89
CA ALA A 181 -7.47 -10.83 -10.87
C ALA A 181 -6.45 -10.88 -12.02
N THR A 182 -5.82 -9.76 -12.34
CA THR A 182 -4.85 -9.62 -13.42
C THR A 182 -3.39 -9.88 -12.99
N VAL A 183 -3.13 -10.06 -11.68
CA VAL A 183 -1.81 -10.44 -11.17
C VAL A 183 -1.57 -11.93 -11.40
N ALA A 184 -0.35 -12.29 -11.77
CA ALA A 184 0.07 -13.69 -11.97
C ALA A 184 0.29 -14.41 -10.62
N LEU A 185 -0.77 -14.55 -9.80
CA LEU A 185 -0.70 -15.12 -8.45
C LEU A 185 -0.05 -16.50 -8.42
N HIS A 186 -0.20 -17.30 -9.51
CA HIS A 186 0.41 -18.61 -9.64
C HIS A 186 1.96 -18.59 -9.65
N THR A 187 2.59 -17.43 -9.82
CA THR A 187 4.06 -17.30 -9.79
C THR A 187 4.62 -16.94 -8.42
N ILE A 188 3.74 -16.66 -7.43
CA ILE A 188 4.17 -16.33 -6.06
C ILE A 188 4.75 -17.57 -5.40
N THR A 189 6.02 -17.50 -5.02
CA THR A 189 6.77 -18.59 -4.35
C THR A 189 7.01 -18.30 -2.86
N TYR A 190 6.44 -17.25 -2.32
CA TYR A 190 6.45 -16.95 -0.89
C TYR A 190 5.22 -17.53 -0.19
N PRO A 191 5.29 -17.80 1.12
CA PRO A 191 4.10 -18.04 1.92
C PRO A 191 3.07 -16.92 1.71
N ALA A 192 1.80 -17.27 1.58
CA ALA A 192 0.72 -16.33 1.29
C ALA A 192 -0.48 -16.52 2.21
N LEU A 193 -1.00 -15.43 2.74
CA LEU A 193 -2.18 -15.41 3.59
C LEU A 193 -3.21 -14.43 3.03
N PHE A 194 -4.45 -14.90 2.89
CA PHE A 194 -5.61 -14.03 2.70
C PHE A 194 -6.39 -13.89 4.00
N VAL A 195 -6.85 -12.69 4.29
CA VAL A 195 -7.81 -12.42 5.38
C VAL A 195 -8.94 -11.59 4.83
N HIS A 196 -10.17 -12.06 4.92
CA HIS A 196 -11.32 -11.40 4.32
C HIS A 196 -12.57 -11.52 5.17
N HIS A 197 -13.30 -10.43 5.33
CA HIS A 197 -14.58 -10.46 6.04
C HIS A 197 -15.67 -11.00 5.10
N ARG A 198 -16.50 -11.92 5.60
CA ARG A 198 -17.57 -12.56 4.82
C ARG A 198 -18.56 -11.54 4.24
N GLU A 199 -18.89 -10.54 5.03
CA GLU A 199 -19.92 -9.54 4.73
C GLU A 199 -19.33 -8.21 4.28
N ASP A 200 -18.09 -8.20 3.78
CA ASP A 200 -17.45 -6.97 3.27
C ASP A 200 -18.20 -6.45 2.03
N PRO A 201 -18.89 -5.29 2.11
CA PRO A 201 -19.63 -4.76 0.97
C PRO A 201 -18.73 -4.03 -0.04
N CYS A 202 -17.46 -3.78 0.32
CA CYS A 202 -16.51 -3.08 -0.55
C CYS A 202 -15.82 -4.00 -1.54
N THR A 203 -15.59 -5.26 -1.12
CA THR A 203 -14.88 -6.27 -1.90
C THR A 203 -15.54 -7.64 -1.71
N SER A 204 -15.70 -8.37 -2.82
CA SER A 204 -16.36 -9.67 -2.79
C SER A 204 -15.51 -10.73 -2.08
N PHE A 205 -16.07 -11.35 -1.03
CA PHE A 205 -15.47 -12.50 -0.36
C PHE A 205 -15.21 -13.64 -1.34
N GLU A 206 -16.20 -13.98 -2.14
CA GLU A 206 -16.09 -15.10 -3.11
C GLU A 206 -15.01 -14.80 -4.15
N ALA A 207 -14.94 -13.59 -4.68
CA ALA A 207 -13.89 -13.20 -5.61
C ALA A 207 -12.49 -13.30 -4.96
N ALA A 208 -12.33 -12.86 -3.71
CA ALA A 208 -11.06 -13.00 -2.98
C ALA A 208 -10.70 -14.48 -2.74
N TYR A 209 -11.70 -15.32 -2.40
CA TYR A 209 -11.50 -16.75 -2.21
C TYR A 209 -11.07 -17.45 -3.51
N GLN A 210 -11.63 -17.07 -4.67
CA GLN A 210 -11.19 -17.57 -5.97
C GLN A 210 -9.75 -17.16 -6.30
N GLN A 211 -9.33 -15.93 -5.96
CA GLN A 211 -7.94 -15.50 -6.15
C GLN A 211 -6.97 -16.30 -5.27
N HIS A 212 -7.32 -16.56 -4.03
CA HIS A 212 -6.54 -17.37 -3.12
C HIS A 212 -6.18 -18.75 -3.72
N ARG A 213 -7.12 -19.39 -4.41
CA ARG A 213 -6.91 -20.70 -5.05
C ARG A 213 -5.90 -20.68 -6.20
N ARG A 214 -5.51 -19.51 -6.71
CA ARG A 214 -4.51 -19.35 -7.77
C ARG A 214 -3.07 -19.39 -7.26
N LEU A 215 -2.83 -19.46 -5.96
CA LEU A 215 -1.51 -19.46 -5.34
C LEU A 215 -0.84 -20.85 -5.36
N VAL A 216 -0.81 -21.48 -6.51
CA VAL A 216 -0.40 -22.90 -6.66
C VAL A 216 1.10 -23.13 -6.48
N SER A 217 1.93 -22.08 -6.59
CA SER A 217 3.40 -22.19 -6.38
C SER A 217 3.85 -21.71 -4.99
N SER A 218 2.92 -21.23 -4.16
CA SER A 218 3.22 -20.82 -2.80
C SER A 218 3.45 -22.05 -1.90
N PRO A 219 4.51 -22.09 -1.08
CA PRO A 219 4.80 -23.24 -0.22
C PRO A 219 3.84 -23.39 0.95
N ARG A 220 3.12 -22.33 1.30
CA ARG A 220 2.09 -22.33 2.34
C ARG A 220 1.05 -21.28 2.03
N VAL A 221 -0.17 -21.72 1.83
CA VAL A 221 -1.32 -20.85 1.54
C VAL A 221 -2.35 -21.00 2.66
N SER A 222 -2.83 -19.88 3.18
CA SER A 222 -3.91 -19.86 4.17
C SER A 222 -4.94 -18.82 3.78
N PHE A 223 -6.20 -19.10 4.15
CA PHE A 223 -7.31 -18.16 4.01
C PHE A 223 -8.06 -18.09 5.35
N ILE A 224 -8.22 -16.88 5.89
CA ILE A 224 -8.96 -16.64 7.12
C ILE A 224 -10.23 -15.88 6.79
N GLU A 225 -11.37 -16.50 7.03
CA GLU A 225 -12.68 -15.87 7.01
C GLU A 225 -12.90 -15.08 8.30
N VAL A 226 -13.38 -13.86 8.20
CA VAL A 226 -13.73 -13.05 9.38
C VAL A 226 -15.23 -12.82 9.40
N LEU A 227 -15.84 -13.02 10.56
CA LEU A 227 -17.27 -12.80 10.81
C LEU A 227 -17.46 -11.90 12.04
N GLY A 228 -18.59 -11.19 12.05
CA GLY A 228 -18.96 -10.31 13.14
C GLY A 228 -18.01 -9.11 13.27
N GLY A 229 -18.03 -8.48 14.42
CA GLY A 229 -17.31 -7.24 14.67
C GLY A 229 -18.22 -6.21 15.31
N ASP A 230 -17.80 -4.96 15.28
CA ASP A 230 -18.58 -3.84 15.79
C ASP A 230 -18.65 -2.70 14.75
N GLN A 231 -19.42 -1.66 15.07
CA GLN A 231 -19.57 -0.50 14.21
C GLN A 231 -18.74 0.71 14.65
N SER A 232 -17.60 0.46 15.29
CA SER A 232 -16.78 1.54 15.87
C SER A 232 -15.98 2.32 14.83
N ILE A 233 -15.47 1.67 13.79
CA ILE A 233 -14.62 2.31 12.79
C ILE A 233 -15.07 1.93 11.38
N ALA A 234 -15.77 2.84 10.70
CA ALA A 234 -16.16 2.69 9.30
C ALA A 234 -15.04 3.12 8.35
N ILE A 235 -14.88 2.38 7.25
CA ILE A 235 -13.99 2.73 6.13
C ILE A 235 -14.83 2.93 4.88
N GLY A 236 -14.56 3.96 4.11
CA GLY A 236 -15.23 4.19 2.82
C GLY A 236 -14.86 3.11 1.81
N CYS A 237 -15.83 2.56 1.12
CA CYS A 237 -15.64 1.51 0.13
C CYS A 237 -14.97 2.01 -1.15
N LYS A 238 -15.40 3.17 -1.60
CA LYS A 238 -14.87 3.80 -2.81
C LYS A 238 -14.78 5.30 -2.60
N PRO A 239 -13.70 5.95 -2.98
CA PRO A 239 -13.52 7.40 -2.78
C PRO A 239 -14.59 8.28 -3.40
N ARG A 240 -15.32 7.72 -4.36
CA ARG A 240 -16.39 8.42 -5.11
C ARG A 240 -17.66 7.59 -5.24
N ASP A 241 -17.95 6.73 -4.28
CA ASP A 241 -19.22 6.02 -4.28
C ASP A 241 -20.34 7.05 -4.02
N PRO A 242 -21.21 7.31 -5.01
CA PRO A 242 -22.29 8.30 -4.86
C PRO A 242 -23.30 7.91 -3.78
N ARG A 243 -23.30 6.66 -3.34
CA ARG A 243 -24.16 6.16 -2.25
C ARG A 243 -23.54 6.39 -0.87
N GLY A 244 -22.26 6.83 -0.82
CA GLY A 244 -21.54 7.07 0.43
C GLY A 244 -21.40 5.80 1.29
N LEU A 245 -21.30 4.62 0.65
CA LEU A 245 -21.18 3.36 1.37
C LEU A 245 -19.95 3.37 2.27
N LYS A 246 -20.19 3.11 3.53
CA LYS A 246 -19.17 2.87 4.54
C LYS A 246 -19.30 1.43 5.02
N SER A 247 -18.17 0.80 5.27
CA SER A 247 -18.12 -0.56 5.78
C SER A 247 -17.30 -0.61 7.04
N TYR A 248 -17.83 -1.25 8.04
CA TYR A 248 -17.10 -1.61 9.26
C TYR A 248 -16.27 -2.88 9.02
N GLU A 249 -16.82 -3.78 8.23
CA GLU A 249 -16.27 -5.09 7.88
C GLU A 249 -15.00 -4.96 7.04
N HIS A 250 -14.94 -4.00 6.12
CA HIS A 250 -13.79 -3.77 5.25
C HIS A 250 -12.49 -3.52 6.02
N GLY A 251 -12.56 -2.89 7.18
CA GLY A 251 -11.43 -2.62 8.08
C GLY A 251 -11.38 -3.53 9.29
N PHE A 252 -12.17 -4.61 9.33
CA PHE A 252 -12.27 -5.55 10.45
C PHE A 252 -12.57 -4.85 11.79
N SER A 253 -13.51 -3.90 11.81
CA SER A 253 -13.89 -3.19 13.02
C SER A 253 -14.33 -4.17 14.10
N GLY A 254 -13.83 -3.99 15.34
CA GLY A 254 -14.07 -4.91 16.46
C GLY A 254 -13.31 -6.24 16.39
N LYS A 255 -12.66 -6.58 15.24
CA LYS A 255 -11.91 -7.83 15.04
C LYS A 255 -10.42 -7.64 14.75
N ARG A 256 -9.92 -6.41 14.75
CA ARG A 256 -8.53 -6.10 14.36
C ARG A 256 -7.49 -6.83 15.18
N ARG A 257 -7.68 -6.93 16.50
CA ARG A 257 -6.72 -7.61 17.38
C ARG A 257 -6.64 -9.10 17.06
N GLU A 258 -7.79 -9.74 16.86
CA GLU A 258 -7.84 -11.16 16.50
C GLU A 258 -7.21 -11.40 15.11
N VAL A 259 -7.51 -10.54 14.13
CA VAL A 259 -6.91 -10.60 12.80
C VAL A 259 -5.39 -10.42 12.85
N VAL A 260 -4.89 -9.41 13.57
CA VAL A 260 -3.44 -9.18 13.69
C VAL A 260 -2.76 -10.29 14.49
N SER A 261 -3.40 -10.82 15.52
CA SER A 261 -2.88 -11.99 16.24
C SER A 261 -2.75 -13.21 15.32
N ALA A 262 -3.76 -13.48 14.50
CA ALA A 262 -3.71 -14.58 13.54
C ALA A 262 -2.64 -14.37 12.47
N ILE A 263 -2.45 -13.14 11.97
CA ILE A 263 -1.35 -12.80 11.05
C ILE A 263 0.00 -13.04 11.73
N ASN A 264 0.18 -12.61 12.98
CA ASN A 264 1.40 -12.87 13.74
C ASN A 264 1.67 -14.38 13.90
N ASP A 265 0.66 -15.16 14.29
CA ASP A 265 0.82 -16.61 14.47
C ASP A 265 1.15 -17.28 13.15
N TRP A 266 0.51 -16.85 12.04
CA TRP A 266 0.85 -17.33 10.71
C TRP A 266 2.30 -17.02 10.33
N ILE A 267 2.78 -15.79 10.57
CA ILE A 267 4.18 -15.39 10.33
C ILE A 267 5.16 -16.25 11.15
N MET A 268 4.80 -16.55 12.39
CA MET A 268 5.60 -17.38 13.29
C MET A 268 5.53 -18.88 12.95
N GLY A 269 4.85 -19.26 11.88
CA GLY A 269 4.72 -20.66 11.45
C GLY A 269 3.75 -21.50 12.30
N LYS A 270 2.96 -20.87 13.16
CA LYS A 270 1.95 -21.55 13.97
C LYS A 270 0.70 -21.84 13.15
N PRO A 271 -0.12 -22.81 13.57
CA PRO A 271 -1.46 -22.99 13.03
C PRO A 271 -2.31 -21.74 13.19
N VAL A 272 -3.10 -21.41 12.20
CA VAL A 272 -4.08 -20.32 12.25
C VAL A 272 -5.48 -20.88 12.02
N PRO A 273 -6.51 -20.24 12.61
CA PRO A 273 -7.89 -20.66 12.37
C PRO A 273 -8.30 -20.35 10.92
N ASP A 274 -9.18 -21.18 10.35
CA ASP A 274 -9.82 -20.88 9.07
C ASP A 274 -10.86 -19.76 9.22
N ARG A 275 -11.31 -19.48 10.45
CA ARG A 275 -12.35 -18.50 10.77
C ARG A 275 -12.06 -17.76 12.08
N ILE A 276 -12.32 -16.45 12.05
CA ILE A 276 -12.35 -15.54 13.22
C ILE A 276 -13.80 -15.04 13.39
N GLY A 277 -14.35 -15.20 14.59
CA GLY A 277 -15.74 -14.86 14.90
C GLY A 277 -16.63 -16.09 15.04
N PRO A 278 -17.94 -15.87 15.32
CA PRO A 278 -18.90 -16.93 15.58
C PRO A 278 -19.21 -17.79 14.35
#